data_ee1bea2f2faf1465d249ab558db33c6a
#
_entry.id   ee1bea2f2faf1465d249ab558db33c6a
#
_cell.length_a   1.000
_cell.length_b   1.000
_cell.length_c   1.000
_cell.angle_alpha   90.00
_cell.angle_beta   90.00
_cell.angle_gamma   90.00
#
_symmetry.space_group_name_H-M   'P 1'
#
loop_
_entity.id
_entity.type
_entity.pdbx_description
1 polymer ?
#
loop_
_entity_poly.entity_id
_entity_poly.type
_entity_poly.pdbx_seq_one_letter_code
_entity_poly.pdbx_strand_id
1 'polypeptide(L)'
;MDTALNSHSASETHAARPAVLINWLMAVAALVFAMVVVGGITRLTESGLSITEWKPITGTLPPLSDAAWMSEFEKYKQIPEYTEINGPAGMTLAEFKFIYFWEWVHRLLGRVIGLAFALPLAWFWFKQSIPAGYKPRLLALLALGGLQGTIGWWMVSSGLSARTDVSHYRLAVHLLTAFIILAGLVWTALDLKTLIKNPGAKPAKITLFTASVFAILFIQMLFGAWVAGLNAGYVANTWPLMNDRLYPDGVETTKGVFYALVNDPYLTHFVHRWWAWVAVLALILLSRRVKQAGARSASIAIHSAYGIQILLGIATVMTGVNIVLAVSHQAVGALLVASTIWGAHILGRETA
;
A
#
# COMPACT_ATOMS: atom_id res chain seq x y z
N MET A 1 -64.26 32.45 -10.40
CA MET A 1 -64.08 31.64 -9.20
C MET A 1 -63.13 30.51 -9.59
N ASP A 2 -61.84 30.87 -9.75
CA ASP A 2 -60.78 29.97 -10.25
C ASP A 2 -59.91 29.56 -9.08
N THR A 3 -60.02 28.27 -8.73
CA THR A 3 -59.14 27.65 -7.76
C THR A 3 -57.96 27.06 -8.53
N ALA A 4 -56.83 27.78 -8.57
CA ALA A 4 -55.58 27.30 -9.06
C ALA A 4 -55.00 26.26 -8.08
N LEU A 5 -54.99 25.00 -8.49
CA LEU A 5 -54.29 23.91 -7.83
C LEU A 5 -52.78 24.07 -8.03
N ASN A 6 -52.13 24.64 -7.01
CA ASN A 6 -50.65 24.63 -6.91
C ASN A 6 -50.20 23.21 -6.58
N SER A 7 -49.84 22.42 -7.59
CA SER A 7 -49.09 21.20 -7.42
C SER A 7 -47.60 21.55 -7.20
N HIS A 8 -47.22 21.79 -5.95
CA HIS A 8 -45.84 21.74 -5.55
C HIS A 8 -45.36 20.27 -5.66
N SER A 9 -44.77 19.92 -6.78
CA SER A 9 -43.95 18.74 -6.85
C SER A 9 -42.76 18.93 -5.91
N ALA A 10 -42.87 18.39 -4.70
CA ALA A 10 -41.73 18.26 -3.81
C ALA A 10 -40.71 17.40 -4.52
N SER A 11 -39.72 18.02 -5.14
CA SER A 11 -38.49 17.35 -5.55
C SER A 11 -37.91 16.75 -4.27
N GLU A 12 -38.01 15.43 -4.11
CA GLU A 12 -37.28 14.69 -3.09
C GLU A 12 -35.80 14.96 -3.32
N THR A 13 -35.26 15.96 -2.67
CA THR A 13 -33.82 16.18 -2.59
C THR A 13 -33.25 14.99 -1.83
N HIS A 14 -32.72 14.02 -2.58
CA HIS A 14 -32.01 12.88 -2.00
C HIS A 14 -30.90 13.44 -1.11
N ALA A 15 -31.13 13.39 0.21
CA ALA A 15 -30.17 13.89 1.20
C ALA A 15 -28.85 13.13 1.08
N ALA A 16 -27.74 13.86 1.00
CA ALA A 16 -26.42 13.29 1.07
C ALA A 16 -26.30 12.37 2.30
N ARG A 17 -25.69 11.18 2.13
CA ARG A 17 -25.55 10.17 3.21
C ARG A 17 -24.07 9.97 3.59
N PRO A 18 -23.42 10.96 4.24
CA PRO A 18 -21.98 10.88 4.52
C PRO A 18 -21.59 9.66 5.36
N ALA A 19 -22.43 9.23 6.32
CA ALA A 19 -22.14 8.07 7.18
C ALA A 19 -21.97 6.76 6.38
N VAL A 20 -22.84 6.53 5.36
CA VAL A 20 -22.75 5.34 4.52
C VAL A 20 -21.48 5.35 3.66
N LEU A 21 -21.12 6.54 3.14
CA LEU A 21 -19.90 6.72 2.37
C LEU A 21 -18.65 6.50 3.24
N ILE A 22 -18.65 6.96 4.48
CA ILE A 22 -17.55 6.74 5.43
C ILE A 22 -17.34 5.24 5.65
N ASN A 23 -18.40 4.51 5.97
CA ASN A 23 -18.33 3.07 6.24
C ASN A 23 -17.82 2.31 5.00
N TRP A 24 -18.31 2.66 3.83
CA TRP A 24 -17.83 2.09 2.57
C TRP A 24 -16.34 2.38 2.33
N LEU A 25 -15.90 3.64 2.44
CA LEU A 25 -14.48 4.01 2.26
C LEU A 25 -13.57 3.32 3.27
N MET A 26 -14.00 3.21 4.52
CA MET A 26 -13.24 2.51 5.56
C MET A 26 -13.20 0.99 5.31
N ALA A 27 -14.27 0.39 4.80
CA ALA A 27 -14.26 -1.02 4.39
C ALA A 27 -13.29 -1.25 3.22
N VAL A 28 -13.27 -0.37 2.21
CA VAL A 28 -12.29 -0.44 1.12
C VAL A 28 -10.87 -0.21 1.64
N ALA A 29 -10.66 0.72 2.57
CA ALA A 29 -9.35 0.94 3.20
C ALA A 29 -8.86 -0.31 3.96
N ALA A 30 -9.76 -1.02 4.65
CA ALA A 30 -9.45 -2.30 5.28
C ALA A 30 -9.09 -3.40 4.27
N LEU A 31 -9.76 -3.45 3.12
CA LEU A 31 -9.39 -4.35 2.03
C LEU A 31 -8.02 -4.00 1.42
N VAL A 32 -7.71 -2.71 1.25
CA VAL A 32 -6.38 -2.26 0.80
C VAL A 32 -5.31 -2.62 1.84
N PHE A 33 -5.60 -2.49 3.13
CA PHE A 33 -4.72 -2.97 4.19
C PHE A 33 -4.47 -4.48 4.10
N ALA A 34 -5.52 -5.28 3.94
CA ALA A 34 -5.40 -6.72 3.73
C ALA A 34 -4.57 -7.05 2.47
N MET A 35 -4.74 -6.26 1.40
CA MET A 35 -3.94 -6.37 0.17
C MET A 35 -2.44 -6.13 0.44
N VAL A 36 -2.09 -5.15 1.28
CA VAL A 36 -0.70 -4.89 1.68
C VAL A 36 -0.11 -6.09 2.40
N VAL A 37 -0.89 -6.75 3.28
CA VAL A 37 -0.46 -7.98 3.97
C VAL A 37 -0.25 -9.14 2.98
N VAL A 38 -1.23 -9.40 2.11
CA VAL A 38 -1.14 -10.45 1.08
C VAL A 38 0.01 -10.17 0.12
N GLY A 39 0.22 -8.91 -0.28
CA GLY A 39 1.34 -8.50 -1.13
C GLY A 39 2.70 -8.75 -0.47
N GLY A 40 2.81 -8.53 0.85
CA GLY A 40 3.99 -8.88 1.64
C GLY A 40 4.28 -10.38 1.63
N ILE A 41 3.24 -11.21 1.81
CA ILE A 41 3.36 -12.67 1.72
C ILE A 41 3.80 -13.07 0.30
N THR A 42 3.12 -12.56 -0.74
CA THR A 42 3.45 -12.84 -2.15
C THR A 42 4.91 -12.50 -2.47
N ARG A 43 5.43 -11.37 -1.94
CA ARG A 43 6.83 -10.98 -2.15
C ARG A 43 7.80 -11.89 -1.41
N LEU A 44 7.53 -12.22 -0.15
CA LEU A 44 8.43 -13.01 0.69
C LEU A 44 8.39 -14.52 0.40
N THR A 45 7.37 -14.99 -0.28
CA THR A 45 7.27 -16.37 -0.79
C THR A 45 7.73 -16.47 -2.25
N GLU A 46 8.25 -15.37 -2.83
CA GLU A 46 8.68 -15.30 -4.23
C GLU A 46 7.59 -15.77 -5.21
N SER A 47 6.33 -15.49 -4.87
CA SER A 47 5.18 -15.98 -5.64
C SER A 47 4.80 -15.07 -6.81
N GLY A 48 5.37 -13.88 -6.91
CA GLY A 48 4.87 -12.79 -7.78
C GLY A 48 5.11 -12.95 -9.28
N LEU A 49 5.74 -14.05 -9.72
CA LEU A 49 6.00 -14.37 -11.13
C LEU A 49 5.36 -15.71 -11.57
N SER A 50 4.61 -16.37 -10.69
CA SER A 50 4.03 -17.70 -10.96
C SER A 50 2.90 -17.67 -12.01
N ILE A 51 2.21 -16.54 -12.16
CA ILE A 51 1.15 -16.33 -13.17
C ILE A 51 1.68 -15.44 -14.28
N THR A 52 2.14 -16.03 -15.35
CA THR A 52 2.88 -15.37 -16.43
C THR A 52 2.03 -14.58 -17.41
N GLU A 53 0.68 -14.70 -17.34
CA GLU A 53 -0.23 -14.08 -18.27
C GLU A 53 -1.12 -13.01 -17.60
N TRP A 54 -1.43 -11.95 -18.37
CA TRP A 54 -2.42 -10.95 -17.97
C TRP A 54 -3.83 -11.44 -18.31
N LYS A 55 -4.53 -11.95 -17.31
CA LYS A 55 -5.92 -12.45 -17.46
C LYS A 55 -6.83 -11.73 -16.46
N PRO A 56 -7.23 -10.47 -16.70
CA PRO A 56 -8.00 -9.68 -15.73
C PRO A 56 -9.38 -10.27 -15.41
N ILE A 57 -10.04 -10.91 -16.35
CA ILE A 57 -11.39 -11.50 -16.18
C ILE A 57 -11.29 -13.01 -15.99
N THR A 58 -10.73 -13.73 -16.95
CA THR A 58 -10.69 -15.21 -16.95
C THR A 58 -9.79 -15.80 -15.87
N GLY A 59 -8.82 -15.04 -15.36
CA GLY A 59 -7.95 -15.43 -14.24
C GLY A 59 -8.59 -15.30 -12.85
N THR A 60 -9.93 -15.15 -12.77
CA THR A 60 -10.65 -15.11 -11.48
C THR A 60 -10.73 -16.49 -10.83
N LEU A 61 -10.84 -17.54 -11.62
CA LEU A 61 -10.79 -18.93 -11.12
C LEU A 61 -9.37 -19.48 -11.27
N PRO A 62 -8.89 -20.26 -10.27
CA PRO A 62 -7.63 -20.97 -10.40
C PRO A 62 -7.78 -22.15 -11.36
N PRO A 63 -6.70 -22.82 -11.80
CA PRO A 63 -6.79 -24.07 -12.54
C PRO A 63 -7.60 -25.12 -11.79
N LEU A 64 -8.61 -25.73 -12.46
CA LEU A 64 -9.55 -26.66 -11.81
C LEU A 64 -9.29 -28.14 -12.16
N SER A 65 -8.34 -28.42 -13.05
CA SER A 65 -7.98 -29.79 -13.44
C SER A 65 -6.46 -29.96 -13.47
N ASP A 66 -5.99 -31.20 -13.36
CA ASP A 66 -4.55 -31.49 -13.43
C ASP A 66 -3.94 -31.07 -14.76
N ALA A 67 -4.67 -31.23 -15.86
CA ALA A 67 -4.22 -30.75 -17.17
C ALA A 67 -4.05 -29.22 -17.20
N ALA A 68 -4.97 -28.47 -16.59
CA ALA A 68 -4.86 -27.00 -16.47
C ALA A 68 -3.68 -26.60 -15.58
N TRP A 69 -3.45 -27.29 -14.47
CA TRP A 69 -2.27 -27.09 -13.60
C TRP A 69 -0.96 -27.34 -14.33
N MET A 70 -0.87 -28.43 -15.08
CA MET A 70 0.32 -28.72 -15.88
C MET A 70 0.56 -27.65 -16.94
N SER A 71 -0.50 -27.18 -17.61
CA SER A 71 -0.39 -26.12 -18.61
C SER A 71 0.16 -24.81 -18.01
N GLU A 72 -0.32 -24.36 -16.83
CA GLU A 72 0.22 -23.16 -16.18
C GLU A 72 1.67 -23.39 -15.69
N PHE A 73 2.01 -24.59 -15.20
CA PHE A 73 3.37 -24.91 -14.80
C PHE A 73 4.34 -24.92 -15.99
N GLU A 74 3.94 -25.47 -17.14
CA GLU A 74 4.78 -25.44 -18.36
C GLU A 74 5.03 -23.99 -18.85
N LYS A 75 4.08 -23.07 -18.69
CA LYS A 75 4.31 -21.65 -18.97
C LYS A 75 5.31 -21.02 -17.99
N TYR A 76 5.18 -21.33 -16.70
CA TYR A 76 6.10 -20.85 -15.66
C TYR A 76 7.53 -21.36 -15.91
N LYS A 77 7.70 -22.58 -16.42
CA LYS A 77 9.00 -23.14 -16.75
C LYS A 77 9.76 -22.38 -17.85
N GLN A 78 9.11 -21.44 -18.56
CA GLN A 78 9.75 -20.67 -19.63
C GLN A 78 10.38 -19.36 -19.15
N ILE A 79 10.15 -18.95 -17.88
CA ILE A 79 10.66 -17.67 -17.35
C ILE A 79 12.00 -17.87 -16.63
N PRO A 80 12.83 -16.79 -16.53
CA PRO A 80 14.15 -16.86 -15.89
C PRO A 80 14.12 -17.34 -14.43
N GLU A 81 13.11 -16.99 -13.65
CA GLU A 81 12.98 -17.46 -12.26
C GLU A 81 12.97 -18.98 -12.17
N TYR A 82 12.28 -19.67 -13.09
CA TYR A 82 12.31 -21.11 -13.13
C TYR A 82 13.61 -21.65 -13.72
N THR A 83 14.02 -21.15 -14.89
CA THR A 83 15.17 -21.74 -15.62
C THR A 83 16.49 -21.56 -14.88
N GLU A 84 16.64 -20.52 -14.09
CA GLU A 84 17.89 -20.19 -13.39
C GLU A 84 17.87 -20.55 -11.90
N ILE A 85 16.67 -20.57 -11.26
CA ILE A 85 16.54 -20.78 -9.80
C ILE A 85 15.72 -22.01 -9.48
N ASN A 86 14.40 -22.01 -9.74
CA ASN A 86 13.49 -23.03 -9.22
C ASN A 86 13.59 -24.36 -9.95
N GLY A 87 13.90 -24.38 -11.24
CA GLY A 87 14.14 -25.58 -12.03
C GLY A 87 15.40 -26.34 -11.58
N PRO A 88 16.59 -25.68 -11.51
CA PRO A 88 17.79 -26.28 -10.94
C PRO A 88 17.63 -26.73 -9.48
N ALA A 89 16.80 -26.06 -8.68
CA ALA A 89 16.45 -26.45 -7.31
C ALA A 89 15.50 -27.66 -7.25
N GLY A 90 14.95 -28.13 -8.40
CA GLY A 90 14.09 -29.29 -8.48
C GLY A 90 12.63 -29.01 -8.11
N MET A 91 12.12 -27.80 -8.34
CA MET A 91 10.74 -27.42 -8.00
C MET A 91 9.70 -28.41 -8.56
N THR A 92 8.86 -28.88 -7.67
CA THR A 92 7.75 -29.78 -7.96
C THR A 92 6.47 -29.00 -8.33
N LEU A 93 5.49 -29.72 -8.94
CA LEU A 93 4.17 -29.15 -9.19
C LEU A 93 3.46 -28.71 -7.89
N ALA A 94 3.71 -29.36 -6.76
CA ALA A 94 3.11 -28.99 -5.46
C ALA A 94 3.66 -27.63 -4.97
N GLU A 95 4.95 -27.40 -5.08
CA GLU A 95 5.59 -26.13 -4.74
C GLU A 95 5.14 -25.02 -5.68
N PHE A 96 5.01 -25.31 -7.00
CA PHE A 96 4.42 -24.35 -7.94
C PHE A 96 2.99 -23.98 -7.57
N LYS A 97 2.12 -24.95 -7.19
CA LYS A 97 0.75 -24.68 -6.73
C LYS A 97 0.73 -23.76 -5.50
N PHE A 98 1.70 -23.87 -4.59
CA PHE A 98 1.82 -23.01 -3.41
C PHE A 98 2.11 -21.55 -3.79
N ILE A 99 3.11 -21.29 -4.66
CA ILE A 99 3.42 -19.93 -5.09
C ILE A 99 2.30 -19.34 -5.97
N TYR A 100 1.71 -20.17 -6.86
CA TYR A 100 0.56 -19.77 -7.67
C TYR A 100 -0.63 -19.34 -6.80
N PHE A 101 -0.90 -20.05 -5.70
CA PHE A 101 -2.00 -19.74 -4.77
C PHE A 101 -1.87 -18.31 -4.21
N TRP A 102 -0.70 -17.92 -3.72
CA TRP A 102 -0.50 -16.59 -3.14
C TRP A 102 -0.61 -15.49 -4.18
N GLU A 103 -0.08 -15.67 -5.37
CA GLU A 103 -0.26 -14.70 -6.45
C GLU A 103 -1.71 -14.62 -6.92
N TRP A 104 -2.40 -15.75 -7.04
CA TRP A 104 -3.82 -15.79 -7.38
C TRP A 104 -4.68 -15.07 -6.34
N VAL A 105 -4.47 -15.33 -5.05
CA VAL A 105 -5.16 -14.61 -3.95
C VAL A 105 -4.93 -13.12 -4.04
N HIS A 106 -3.69 -12.68 -4.27
CA HIS A 106 -3.34 -11.27 -4.45
C HIS A 106 -4.13 -10.65 -5.63
N ARG A 107 -4.10 -11.29 -6.79
CA ARG A 107 -4.81 -10.83 -7.99
C ARG A 107 -6.34 -10.85 -7.80
N LEU A 108 -6.88 -11.87 -7.11
CA LEU A 108 -8.30 -11.95 -6.79
C LEU A 108 -8.74 -10.81 -5.87
N LEU A 109 -7.99 -10.59 -4.79
CA LEU A 109 -8.27 -9.50 -3.84
C LEU A 109 -8.22 -8.14 -4.53
N GLY A 110 -7.31 -7.93 -5.50
CA GLY A 110 -7.28 -6.71 -6.32
C GLY A 110 -8.58 -6.49 -7.10
N ARG A 111 -9.13 -7.55 -7.69
CA ARG A 111 -10.44 -7.49 -8.38
C ARG A 111 -11.58 -7.18 -7.42
N VAL A 112 -11.58 -7.83 -6.25
CA VAL A 112 -12.57 -7.59 -5.19
C VAL A 112 -12.53 -6.13 -4.74
N ILE A 113 -11.35 -5.55 -4.51
CA ILE A 113 -11.20 -4.13 -4.14
C ILE A 113 -11.75 -3.22 -5.24
N GLY A 114 -11.41 -3.50 -6.50
CA GLY A 114 -11.91 -2.73 -7.64
C GLY A 114 -13.44 -2.73 -7.70
N LEU A 115 -14.08 -3.90 -7.57
CA LEU A 115 -15.53 -4.03 -7.56
C LEU A 115 -16.16 -3.41 -6.30
N ALA A 116 -15.58 -3.64 -5.13
CA ALA A 116 -16.03 -3.06 -3.86
C ALA A 116 -15.95 -1.53 -3.83
N PHE A 117 -15.11 -0.93 -4.66
CA PHE A 117 -15.08 0.50 -4.85
C PHE A 117 -16.03 0.95 -5.97
N ALA A 118 -15.94 0.37 -7.15
CA ALA A 118 -16.64 0.84 -8.35
C ALA A 118 -18.18 0.68 -8.27
N LEU A 119 -18.67 -0.49 -7.79
CA LEU A 119 -20.11 -0.76 -7.77
C LEU A 119 -20.85 0.15 -6.77
N PRO A 120 -20.40 0.32 -5.50
CA PRO A 120 -21.04 1.27 -4.60
C PRO A 120 -20.88 2.71 -5.06
N LEU A 121 -19.74 3.10 -5.67
CA LEU A 121 -19.57 4.44 -6.23
C LEU A 121 -20.66 4.73 -7.30
N ALA A 122 -20.85 3.79 -8.23
CA ALA A 122 -21.89 3.91 -9.26
C ALA A 122 -23.28 4.04 -8.61
N TRP A 123 -23.58 3.20 -7.63
CA TRP A 123 -24.83 3.26 -6.88
C TRP A 123 -25.05 4.62 -6.20
N PHE A 124 -24.06 5.13 -5.44
CA PHE A 124 -24.15 6.44 -4.80
C PHE A 124 -24.25 7.58 -5.79
N TRP A 125 -23.64 7.42 -6.97
CA TRP A 125 -23.72 8.40 -8.05
C TRP A 125 -25.15 8.49 -8.62
N PHE A 126 -25.76 7.36 -8.96
CA PHE A 126 -27.14 7.31 -9.47
C PHE A 126 -28.16 7.77 -8.43
N LYS A 127 -27.92 7.45 -7.15
CA LYS A 127 -28.78 7.89 -6.03
C LYS A 127 -28.51 9.33 -5.59
N GLN A 128 -27.59 10.03 -6.23
CA GLN A 128 -27.19 11.40 -5.88
C GLN A 128 -26.86 11.59 -4.38
N SER A 129 -26.35 10.53 -3.74
CA SER A 129 -26.04 10.49 -2.31
C SER A 129 -24.68 11.07 -1.97
N ILE A 130 -23.86 11.43 -2.97
CA ILE A 130 -22.50 11.95 -2.80
C ILE A 130 -22.59 13.45 -2.50
N PRO A 131 -22.00 13.93 -1.38
CA PRO A 131 -21.96 15.36 -1.05
C PRO A 131 -21.31 16.19 -2.16
N ALA A 132 -21.71 17.46 -2.28
CA ALA A 132 -21.13 18.37 -3.25
C ALA A 132 -19.61 18.48 -3.09
N GLY A 133 -18.87 18.50 -4.20
CA GLY A 133 -17.41 18.59 -4.23
C GLY A 133 -16.66 17.26 -4.04
N TYR A 134 -17.32 16.15 -3.67
CA TYR A 134 -16.63 14.87 -3.45
C TYR A 134 -16.57 13.96 -4.69
N LYS A 135 -17.43 14.16 -5.69
CA LYS A 135 -17.43 13.35 -6.93
C LYS A 135 -16.05 13.30 -7.61
N PRO A 136 -15.34 14.42 -7.86
CA PRO A 136 -14.02 14.38 -8.51
C PRO A 136 -12.99 13.58 -7.70
N ARG A 137 -13.02 13.71 -6.36
CA ARG A 137 -12.09 12.99 -5.47
C ARG A 137 -12.33 11.47 -5.53
N LEU A 138 -13.57 11.03 -5.50
CA LEU A 138 -13.93 9.62 -5.61
C LEU A 138 -13.57 9.04 -6.99
N LEU A 139 -13.76 9.81 -8.07
CA LEU A 139 -13.30 9.42 -9.41
C LEU A 139 -11.77 9.33 -9.48
N ALA A 140 -11.04 10.26 -8.85
CA ALA A 140 -9.59 10.19 -8.79
C ALA A 140 -9.10 8.93 -8.04
N LEU A 141 -9.77 8.55 -6.94
CA LEU A 141 -9.46 7.31 -6.21
C LEU A 141 -9.77 6.06 -7.07
N LEU A 142 -10.88 6.06 -7.82
CA LEU A 142 -11.18 4.99 -8.76
C LEU A 142 -10.12 4.88 -9.87
N ALA A 143 -9.72 6.01 -10.45
CA ALA A 143 -8.69 6.05 -11.48
C ALA A 143 -7.33 5.57 -10.95
N LEU A 144 -6.95 5.97 -9.72
CA LEU A 144 -5.76 5.47 -9.05
C LEU A 144 -5.84 3.96 -8.79
N GLY A 145 -7.02 3.43 -8.43
CA GLY A 145 -7.24 1.99 -8.29
C GLY A 145 -7.04 1.23 -9.60
N GLY A 146 -7.55 1.76 -10.72
CA GLY A 146 -7.31 1.22 -12.07
C GLY A 146 -5.83 1.28 -12.46
N LEU A 147 -5.19 2.42 -12.21
CA LEU A 147 -3.75 2.61 -12.43
C LEU A 147 -2.91 1.63 -11.60
N GLN A 148 -3.31 1.37 -10.35
CA GLN A 148 -2.64 0.40 -9.46
C GLN A 148 -2.58 -1.00 -10.08
N GLY A 149 -3.68 -1.45 -10.72
CA GLY A 149 -3.69 -2.73 -11.44
C GLY A 149 -2.72 -2.75 -12.63
N THR A 150 -2.69 -1.66 -13.39
CA THR A 150 -1.75 -1.49 -14.53
C THR A 150 -0.29 -1.46 -14.07
N ILE A 151 0.00 -0.72 -12.99
CA ILE A 151 1.34 -0.68 -12.37
C ILE A 151 1.74 -2.07 -11.86
N GLY A 152 0.79 -2.82 -11.26
CA GLY A 152 1.04 -4.19 -10.82
C GLY A 152 1.46 -5.11 -11.97
N TRP A 153 0.77 -5.05 -13.10
CA TRP A 153 1.18 -5.81 -14.28
C TRP A 153 2.51 -5.32 -14.86
N TRP A 154 2.73 -4.02 -14.95
CA TRP A 154 4.01 -3.46 -15.36
C TRP A 154 5.16 -3.92 -14.46
N MET A 155 4.91 -4.10 -13.16
CA MET A 155 5.87 -4.67 -12.21
C MET A 155 6.16 -6.14 -12.55
N VAL A 156 5.13 -6.99 -12.66
CA VAL A 156 5.26 -8.42 -12.97
C VAL A 156 5.98 -8.63 -14.29
N SER A 157 5.62 -7.88 -15.34
CA SER A 157 6.24 -8.00 -16.68
C SER A 157 7.76 -7.80 -16.67
N SER A 158 8.33 -7.17 -15.65
CA SER A 158 9.78 -6.98 -15.54
C SER A 158 10.55 -8.25 -15.20
N GLY A 159 9.91 -9.24 -14.58
CA GLY A 159 10.53 -10.51 -14.19
C GLY A 159 10.27 -11.66 -15.16
N LEU A 160 9.43 -11.44 -16.19
CA LEU A 160 9.02 -12.53 -17.09
C LEU A 160 10.01 -12.84 -18.23
N SER A 161 11.01 -12.00 -18.50
CA SER A 161 11.84 -12.15 -19.69
C SER A 161 13.35 -12.04 -19.49
N ALA A 162 13.83 -11.26 -18.52
CA ALA A 162 15.25 -10.94 -18.39
C ALA A 162 15.76 -10.87 -16.95
N ARG A 163 14.93 -11.19 -15.99
CA ARG A 163 15.24 -11.09 -14.56
C ARG A 163 14.62 -12.26 -13.82
N THR A 164 15.27 -12.71 -12.78
CA THR A 164 14.75 -13.72 -11.86
C THR A 164 13.80 -13.16 -10.81
N ASP A 165 13.79 -11.82 -10.65
CA ASP A 165 12.94 -11.07 -9.72
C ASP A 165 12.26 -9.90 -10.43
N VAL A 166 11.16 -9.39 -9.86
CA VAL A 166 10.55 -8.13 -10.32
C VAL A 166 11.50 -6.95 -10.08
N SER A 167 11.42 -5.93 -10.93
CA SER A 167 12.19 -4.70 -10.75
C SER A 167 11.86 -4.03 -9.41
N HIS A 168 12.86 -3.78 -8.56
CA HIS A 168 12.71 -3.07 -7.29
C HIS A 168 12.17 -1.63 -7.46
N TYR A 169 12.45 -0.97 -8.60
CA TYR A 169 11.86 0.33 -8.93
C TYR A 169 10.35 0.21 -9.15
N ARG A 170 9.92 -0.79 -9.94
CA ARG A 170 8.50 -0.98 -10.25
C ARG A 170 7.73 -1.48 -9.02
N LEU A 171 8.36 -2.29 -8.17
CA LEU A 171 7.84 -2.69 -6.87
C LEU A 171 7.60 -1.47 -5.97
N ALA A 172 8.57 -0.56 -5.88
CA ALA A 172 8.43 0.66 -5.09
C ALA A 172 7.28 1.54 -5.59
N VAL A 173 7.15 1.75 -6.91
CA VAL A 173 6.03 2.50 -7.50
C VAL A 173 4.70 1.84 -7.15
N HIS A 174 4.60 0.50 -7.26
CA HIS A 174 3.39 -0.24 -6.93
C HIS A 174 2.99 -0.09 -5.46
N LEU A 175 3.92 -0.31 -4.53
CA LEU A 175 3.67 -0.22 -3.09
C LEU A 175 3.33 1.21 -2.64
N LEU A 176 4.06 2.21 -3.13
CA LEU A 176 3.82 3.60 -2.76
C LEU A 176 2.48 4.11 -3.31
N THR A 177 2.07 3.70 -4.51
CA THR A 177 0.74 4.01 -5.05
C THR A 177 -0.36 3.39 -4.20
N ALA A 178 -0.19 2.16 -3.70
CA ALA A 178 -1.13 1.55 -2.76
C ALA A 178 -1.26 2.36 -1.46
N PHE A 179 -0.16 2.88 -0.91
CA PHE A 179 -0.19 3.76 0.27
C PHE A 179 -0.84 5.12 -0.01
N ILE A 180 -0.66 5.69 -1.20
CA ILE A 180 -1.36 6.93 -1.62
C ILE A 180 -2.86 6.68 -1.70
N ILE A 181 -3.31 5.54 -2.25
CA ILE A 181 -4.72 5.16 -2.28
C ILE A 181 -5.27 5.01 -0.86
N LEU A 182 -4.57 4.29 0.02
CA LEU A 182 -4.95 4.15 1.42
C LEU A 182 -5.08 5.51 2.12
N ALA A 183 -4.10 6.39 1.92
CA ALA A 183 -4.10 7.75 2.46
C ALA A 183 -5.30 8.55 1.95
N GLY A 184 -5.59 8.49 0.65
CA GLY A 184 -6.73 9.18 0.04
C GLY A 184 -8.09 8.68 0.53
N LEU A 185 -8.24 7.36 0.74
CA LEU A 185 -9.45 6.76 1.31
C LEU A 185 -9.68 7.24 2.74
N VAL A 186 -8.65 7.17 3.60
CA VAL A 186 -8.72 7.60 5.00
C VAL A 186 -8.98 9.10 5.09
N TRP A 187 -8.26 9.94 4.34
CA TRP A 187 -8.47 11.39 4.33
C TRP A 187 -9.89 11.75 3.91
N THR A 188 -10.41 11.12 2.85
CA THR A 188 -11.77 11.38 2.36
C THR A 188 -12.82 10.97 3.40
N ALA A 189 -12.64 9.82 4.06
CA ALA A 189 -13.54 9.38 5.12
C ALA A 189 -13.54 10.35 6.33
N LEU A 190 -12.38 10.90 6.69
CA LEU A 190 -12.25 11.89 7.77
C LEU A 190 -12.91 13.23 7.42
N ASP A 191 -12.76 13.71 6.18
CA ASP A 191 -13.48 14.89 5.71
C ASP A 191 -15.00 14.68 5.76
N LEU A 192 -15.50 13.56 5.27
CA LEU A 192 -16.92 13.20 5.33
C LEU A 192 -17.43 13.09 6.78
N LYS A 193 -16.61 12.56 7.70
CA LYS A 193 -16.94 12.51 9.13
C LYS A 193 -17.11 13.89 9.73
N THR A 194 -16.33 14.85 9.26
CA THR A 194 -16.48 16.25 9.69
C THR A 194 -17.78 16.86 9.19
N LEU A 195 -18.22 16.56 7.96
CA LEU A 195 -19.48 17.05 7.39
C LEU A 195 -20.71 16.57 8.17
N ILE A 196 -20.67 15.43 8.85
CA ILE A 196 -21.77 14.97 9.71
C ILE A 196 -21.99 15.95 10.86
N LYS A 197 -20.90 16.47 11.44
CA LYS A 197 -20.95 17.38 12.59
C LYS A 197 -21.14 18.84 12.18
N ASN A 198 -20.60 19.22 11.03
CA ASN A 198 -20.68 20.57 10.46
C ASN A 198 -20.88 20.48 8.93
N PRO A 199 -22.12 20.58 8.43
CA PRO A 199 -22.42 20.51 7.00
C PRO A 199 -21.73 21.58 6.14
N GLY A 200 -21.33 22.70 6.72
CA GLY A 200 -20.58 23.78 6.05
C GLY A 200 -19.06 23.63 6.11
N ALA A 201 -18.54 22.54 6.67
CA ALA A 201 -17.11 22.36 6.84
C ALA A 201 -16.38 22.25 5.49
N LYS A 202 -15.33 23.06 5.33
CA LYS A 202 -14.41 22.92 4.17
C LYS A 202 -13.53 21.68 4.35
N PRO A 203 -13.00 21.07 3.28
CA PRO A 203 -12.01 20.00 3.39
C PRO A 203 -10.78 20.45 4.17
N ALA A 204 -10.16 19.51 4.91
CA ALA A 204 -8.90 19.78 5.60
C ALA A 204 -7.78 20.09 4.58
N LYS A 205 -6.83 20.93 4.98
CA LYS A 205 -5.68 21.34 4.13
C LYS A 205 -4.43 20.58 4.53
N ILE A 206 -3.58 20.30 3.56
CA ILE A 206 -2.22 19.84 3.82
C ILE A 206 -1.38 21.08 4.13
N THR A 207 -0.88 21.21 5.36
CA THR A 207 0.01 22.29 5.76
C THR A 207 1.45 21.99 5.33
N LEU A 208 2.33 22.98 5.25
CA LEU A 208 3.74 22.78 4.95
C LEU A 208 4.39 21.77 5.93
N PHE A 209 4.04 21.86 7.20
CA PHE A 209 4.54 20.93 8.21
C PHE A 209 4.11 19.49 7.93
N THR A 210 2.81 19.25 7.67
CA THR A 210 2.32 17.89 7.38
C THR A 210 2.83 17.38 6.05
N ALA A 211 3.01 18.23 5.05
CA ALA A 211 3.65 17.88 3.78
C ALA A 211 5.11 17.43 3.99
N SER A 212 5.87 18.12 4.86
CA SER A 212 7.25 17.71 5.20
C SER A 212 7.28 16.35 5.90
N VAL A 213 6.35 16.09 6.84
CA VAL A 213 6.23 14.76 7.48
C VAL A 213 5.91 13.68 6.45
N PHE A 214 4.99 13.95 5.52
CA PHE A 214 4.68 13.00 4.43
C PHE A 214 5.88 12.73 3.53
N ALA A 215 6.63 13.76 3.15
CA ALA A 215 7.83 13.59 2.33
C ALA A 215 8.90 12.74 3.03
N ILE A 216 9.16 12.97 4.32
CA ILE A 216 10.11 12.19 5.11
C ILE A 216 9.65 10.73 5.22
N LEU A 217 8.38 10.49 5.50
CA LEU A 217 7.81 9.14 5.60
C LEU A 217 7.80 8.45 4.23
N PHE A 218 7.50 9.18 3.15
CA PHE A 218 7.56 8.66 1.79
C PHE A 218 8.96 8.16 1.42
N ILE A 219 10.00 8.92 1.74
CA ILE A 219 11.40 8.52 1.53
C ILE A 219 11.71 7.25 2.33
N GLN A 220 11.28 7.15 3.58
CA GLN A 220 11.47 5.95 4.39
C GLN A 220 10.81 4.72 3.75
N MET A 221 9.58 4.86 3.28
CA MET A 221 8.85 3.77 2.62
C MET A 221 9.47 3.40 1.27
N LEU A 222 9.98 4.38 0.52
CA LEU A 222 10.68 4.16 -0.74
C LEU A 222 11.93 3.29 -0.53
N PHE A 223 12.78 3.65 0.45
CA PHE A 223 13.94 2.82 0.79
C PHE A 223 13.52 1.43 1.31
N GLY A 224 12.45 1.34 2.10
CA GLY A 224 11.90 0.04 2.54
C GLY A 224 11.46 -0.84 1.38
N ALA A 225 10.81 -0.26 0.36
CA ALA A 225 10.42 -0.98 -0.85
C ALA A 225 11.64 -1.45 -1.67
N TRP A 226 12.70 -0.64 -1.74
CA TRP A 226 13.96 -1.04 -2.40
C TRP A 226 14.69 -2.12 -1.59
N VAL A 227 14.74 -2.04 -0.27
CA VAL A 227 15.28 -3.12 0.59
C VAL A 227 14.57 -4.45 0.32
N ALA A 228 13.23 -4.42 0.23
CA ALA A 228 12.46 -5.62 -0.11
C ALA A 228 12.73 -6.10 -1.53
N GLY A 229 12.78 -5.19 -2.53
CA GLY A 229 12.97 -5.54 -3.94
C GLY A 229 14.40 -5.96 -4.31
N LEU A 230 15.40 -5.57 -3.53
CA LEU A 230 16.80 -5.96 -3.69
C LEU A 230 17.20 -7.17 -2.81
N ASN A 231 16.27 -7.77 -2.09
CA ASN A 231 16.56 -8.79 -1.08
C ASN A 231 17.60 -8.31 -0.04
N ALA A 232 17.70 -6.97 0.16
CA ALA A 232 18.72 -6.33 0.97
C ALA A 232 18.58 -6.59 2.49
N GLY A 233 17.44 -7.14 2.93
CA GLY A 233 17.26 -7.59 4.31
C GLY A 233 18.18 -8.73 4.72
N TYR A 234 18.69 -9.51 3.74
CA TYR A 234 19.56 -10.67 4.00
C TYR A 234 21.04 -10.34 4.09
N VAL A 235 21.51 -9.13 3.68
CA VAL A 235 22.94 -8.79 3.64
C VAL A 235 23.56 -8.54 5.01
N ALA A 236 22.74 -8.24 6.03
CA ALA A 236 23.20 -8.06 7.41
C ALA A 236 22.05 -8.35 8.38
N ASN A 237 22.27 -9.29 9.30
CA ASN A 237 21.31 -9.71 10.31
C ASN A 237 21.63 -9.20 11.74
N THR A 238 22.56 -8.27 11.87
CA THR A 238 22.97 -7.67 13.13
C THR A 238 22.36 -6.29 13.35
N TRP A 239 22.22 -5.86 14.61
CA TRP A 239 21.72 -4.55 15.03
C TRP A 239 22.44 -4.09 16.30
N PRO A 240 22.79 -2.80 16.46
CA PRO A 240 22.58 -1.67 15.53
C PRO A 240 23.60 -1.62 14.38
N LEU A 241 24.69 -2.33 14.48
CA LEU A 241 25.73 -2.39 13.46
C LEU A 241 25.30 -3.29 12.28
N MET A 242 25.95 -3.12 11.14
CA MET A 242 25.82 -4.00 9.98
C MET A 242 27.08 -4.85 9.86
N ASN A 243 27.00 -6.13 10.27
CA ASN A 243 28.14 -7.06 10.30
C ASN A 243 29.35 -6.44 11.06
N ASP A 244 29.07 -5.98 12.30
CA ASP A 244 30.04 -5.34 13.22
C ASP A 244 30.62 -3.98 12.77
N ARG A 245 30.07 -3.38 11.70
CA ARG A 245 30.47 -2.06 11.19
C ARG A 245 29.34 -1.05 11.32
N LEU A 246 29.66 0.20 11.62
CA LEU A 246 28.71 1.31 11.60
C LEU A 246 28.26 1.62 10.17
N TYR A 247 29.22 1.67 9.24
CA TYR A 247 28.99 1.75 7.80
C TYR A 247 29.34 0.39 7.19
N PRO A 248 28.49 -0.18 6.33
CA PRO A 248 28.69 -1.54 5.82
C PRO A 248 29.90 -1.62 4.88
N ASP A 249 30.69 -2.69 5.06
CA ASP A 249 31.68 -3.10 4.08
C ASP A 249 30.97 -3.71 2.85
N GLY A 250 31.62 -3.64 1.68
CA GLY A 250 31.09 -4.24 0.45
C GLY A 250 30.15 -3.35 -0.37
N VAL A 251 29.99 -2.08 0.02
CA VAL A 251 29.24 -1.11 -0.81
C VAL A 251 30.00 -0.85 -2.10
N GLU A 252 29.36 -1.15 -3.24
CA GLU A 252 29.95 -0.94 -4.56
C GLU A 252 29.56 0.40 -5.15
N THR A 253 30.52 1.32 -5.24
CA THR A 253 30.31 2.69 -5.75
C THR A 253 30.98 2.95 -7.10
N THR A 254 31.44 1.93 -7.81
CA THR A 254 32.12 2.07 -9.12
C THR A 254 31.29 2.77 -10.16
N LYS A 255 29.94 2.60 -10.13
CA LYS A 255 28.97 3.29 -10.98
C LYS A 255 28.48 4.63 -10.41
N GLY A 256 29.09 5.11 -9.33
CA GLY A 256 28.71 6.33 -8.62
C GLY A 256 27.76 6.10 -7.43
N VAL A 257 27.84 7.01 -6.45
CA VAL A 257 27.09 6.91 -5.18
C VAL A 257 25.58 6.91 -5.38
N PHE A 258 25.06 7.72 -6.31
CA PHE A 258 23.62 7.74 -6.58
C PHE A 258 23.11 6.43 -7.18
N TYR A 259 23.90 5.77 -8.02
CA TYR A 259 23.56 4.45 -8.51
C TYR A 259 23.58 3.42 -7.39
N ALA A 260 24.61 3.43 -6.53
CA ALA A 260 24.72 2.55 -5.39
C ALA A 260 23.55 2.74 -4.40
N LEU A 261 23.14 3.99 -4.14
CA LEU A 261 22.03 4.31 -3.24
C LEU A 261 20.72 3.57 -3.56
N VAL A 262 20.50 3.26 -4.84
CA VAL A 262 19.26 2.62 -5.31
C VAL A 262 19.45 1.18 -5.80
N ASN A 263 20.68 0.71 -6.00
CA ASN A 263 20.96 -0.62 -6.56
C ASN A 263 21.88 -1.48 -5.70
N ASP A 264 22.62 -0.88 -4.78
CA ASP A 264 23.46 -1.64 -3.87
C ASP A 264 22.68 -2.05 -2.62
N PRO A 265 22.57 -3.36 -2.30
CA PRO A 265 21.74 -3.82 -1.20
C PRO A 265 22.27 -3.36 0.17
N TYR A 266 23.60 -3.24 0.36
CA TYR A 266 24.18 -2.78 1.62
C TYR A 266 23.88 -1.31 1.88
N LEU A 267 24.11 -0.44 0.89
CA LEU A 267 23.88 1.00 1.03
C LEU A 267 22.37 1.32 1.16
N THR A 268 21.52 0.67 0.36
CA THR A 268 20.07 0.84 0.44
C THR A 268 19.54 0.43 1.83
N HIS A 269 20.01 -0.70 2.36
CA HIS A 269 19.64 -1.17 3.70
C HIS A 269 20.16 -0.25 4.80
N PHE A 270 21.41 0.22 4.68
CA PHE A 270 22.00 1.19 5.60
C PHE A 270 21.16 2.47 5.67
N VAL A 271 20.83 3.06 4.52
CA VAL A 271 20.02 4.29 4.47
C VAL A 271 18.62 4.05 5.03
N HIS A 272 17.97 2.94 4.72
CA HIS A 272 16.67 2.59 5.31
C HIS A 272 16.70 2.55 6.84
N ARG A 273 17.73 1.95 7.44
CA ARG A 273 17.90 1.87 8.91
C ARG A 273 18.09 3.25 9.55
N TRP A 274 18.92 4.10 8.96
CA TRP A 274 19.28 5.38 9.56
C TRP A 274 18.28 6.49 9.25
N TRP A 275 17.67 6.50 8.06
CA TRP A 275 16.59 7.42 7.73
C TRP A 275 15.35 7.18 8.60
N ALA A 276 15.17 5.97 9.12
CA ALA A 276 14.10 5.66 10.06
C ALA A 276 14.10 6.58 11.28
N TRP A 277 15.24 7.00 11.79
CA TRP A 277 15.34 7.92 12.92
C TRP A 277 14.88 9.34 12.56
N VAL A 278 15.11 9.78 11.33
CA VAL A 278 14.59 11.06 10.81
C VAL A 278 13.06 10.98 10.73
N ALA A 279 12.54 9.87 10.22
CA ALA A 279 11.09 9.64 10.16
C ALA A 279 10.46 9.58 11.56
N VAL A 280 11.09 8.90 12.51
CA VAL A 280 10.64 8.84 13.91
C VAL A 280 10.60 10.23 14.54
N LEU A 281 11.64 11.05 14.35
CA LEU A 281 11.65 12.43 14.85
C LEU A 281 10.48 13.24 14.27
N ALA A 282 10.24 13.15 12.96
CA ALA A 282 9.12 13.84 12.30
C ALA A 282 7.75 13.38 12.85
N LEU A 283 7.59 12.07 13.12
CA LEU A 283 6.38 11.49 13.69
C LEU A 283 6.18 11.87 15.17
N ILE A 284 7.26 11.98 15.95
CA ILE A 284 7.21 12.51 17.33
C ILE A 284 6.71 13.97 17.31
N LEU A 285 7.24 14.80 16.41
CA LEU A 285 6.82 16.20 16.29
C LEU A 285 5.35 16.30 15.85
N LEU A 286 4.94 15.49 14.88
CA LEU A 286 3.53 15.39 14.45
C LEU A 286 2.64 15.00 15.63
N SER A 287 2.98 13.93 16.32
CA SER A 287 2.20 13.40 17.43
C SER A 287 2.07 14.39 18.58
N ARG A 288 3.13 15.14 18.91
CA ARG A 288 3.09 16.22 19.92
C ARG A 288 2.12 17.33 19.54
N ARG A 289 2.18 17.82 18.27
CA ARG A 289 1.24 18.85 17.77
C ARG A 289 -0.20 18.35 17.77
N VAL A 290 -0.43 17.11 17.34
CA VAL A 290 -1.77 16.48 17.38
C VAL A 290 -2.31 16.37 18.81
N LYS A 291 -1.44 16.07 19.79
CA LYS A 291 -1.82 16.05 21.21
C LYS A 291 -2.17 17.46 21.71
N GLN A 292 -1.40 18.48 21.32
CA GLN A 292 -1.66 19.89 21.67
C GLN A 292 -2.98 20.40 21.09
N ALA A 293 -3.36 19.91 19.89
CA ALA A 293 -4.67 20.15 19.28
C ALA A 293 -5.83 19.37 19.95
N GLY A 294 -5.60 18.74 21.12
CA GLY A 294 -6.62 18.02 21.88
C GLY A 294 -6.90 16.58 21.40
N ALA A 295 -6.27 16.11 20.34
CA ALA A 295 -6.57 14.82 19.74
C ALA A 295 -5.68 13.69 20.30
N ARG A 296 -5.83 13.39 21.60
CA ARG A 296 -5.02 12.40 22.32
C ARG A 296 -5.02 11.02 21.65
N SER A 297 -6.17 10.52 21.16
CA SER A 297 -6.27 9.19 20.54
C SER A 297 -5.44 9.08 19.27
N ALA A 298 -5.45 10.10 18.41
CA ALA A 298 -4.62 10.11 17.21
C ALA A 298 -3.11 10.18 17.55
N SER A 299 -2.74 10.96 18.56
CA SER A 299 -1.37 11.01 19.08
C SER A 299 -0.92 9.64 19.59
N ILE A 300 -1.75 8.93 20.37
CA ILE A 300 -1.45 7.56 20.83
C ILE A 300 -1.29 6.60 19.64
N ALA A 301 -2.18 6.65 18.65
CA ALA A 301 -2.10 5.79 17.47
C ALA A 301 -0.78 5.97 16.72
N ILE A 302 -0.33 7.23 16.51
CA ILE A 302 0.95 7.53 15.86
C ILE A 302 2.11 6.98 16.69
N HIS A 303 2.14 7.21 18.01
CA HIS A 303 3.21 6.73 18.90
C HIS A 303 3.30 5.19 18.90
N SER A 304 2.17 4.52 19.07
CA SER A 304 2.11 3.05 19.06
C SER A 304 2.58 2.49 17.72
N ALA A 305 2.13 3.09 16.61
CA ALA A 305 2.48 2.61 15.28
C ALA A 305 3.99 2.72 15.02
N TYR A 306 4.63 3.87 15.25
CA TYR A 306 6.07 3.98 15.00
C TYR A 306 6.91 3.17 16.02
N GLY A 307 6.46 3.08 17.28
CA GLY A 307 7.17 2.27 18.27
C GLY A 307 7.18 0.77 17.90
N ILE A 308 6.02 0.22 17.54
CA ILE A 308 5.91 -1.17 17.05
C ILE A 308 6.68 -1.35 15.74
N GLN A 309 6.64 -0.36 14.83
CA GLN A 309 7.35 -0.40 13.54
C GLN A 309 8.86 -0.55 13.72
N ILE A 310 9.46 0.19 14.66
CA ILE A 310 10.90 0.08 14.96
C ILE A 310 11.22 -1.32 15.49
N LEU A 311 10.46 -1.80 16.47
CA LEU A 311 10.70 -3.12 17.08
C LEU A 311 10.56 -4.25 16.04
N LEU A 312 9.54 -4.21 15.20
CA LEU A 312 9.36 -5.17 14.11
C LEU A 312 10.48 -5.08 13.07
N GLY A 313 10.96 -3.87 12.73
CA GLY A 313 12.08 -3.70 11.81
C GLY A 313 13.37 -4.33 12.35
N ILE A 314 13.69 -4.08 13.61
CA ILE A 314 14.85 -4.68 14.28
C ILE A 314 14.71 -6.21 14.35
N ALA A 315 13.54 -6.71 14.76
CA ALA A 315 13.28 -8.13 14.85
C ALA A 315 13.34 -8.82 13.47
N THR A 316 12.82 -8.19 12.43
CA THR A 316 12.91 -8.70 11.05
C THR A 316 14.37 -8.92 10.62
N VAL A 317 15.23 -7.92 10.88
CA VAL A 317 16.65 -8.02 10.54
C VAL A 317 17.33 -9.11 11.36
N MET A 318 17.18 -9.10 12.69
CA MET A 318 17.88 -10.03 13.59
C MET A 318 17.45 -11.50 13.43
N THR A 319 16.30 -11.74 12.82
CA THR A 319 15.80 -13.09 12.54
C THR A 319 16.07 -13.57 11.11
N GLY A 320 16.88 -12.85 10.33
CA GLY A 320 17.17 -13.18 8.94
C GLY A 320 15.93 -13.10 8.05
N VAL A 321 15.11 -12.06 8.24
CA VAL A 321 13.88 -11.80 7.48
C VAL A 321 12.82 -12.90 7.69
N ASN A 322 12.56 -13.26 8.95
CA ASN A 322 11.43 -14.15 9.25
C ASN A 322 10.14 -13.60 8.61
N ILE A 323 9.43 -14.44 7.86
CA ILE A 323 8.28 -14.04 7.04
C ILE A 323 7.16 -13.38 7.86
N VAL A 324 6.85 -13.90 9.05
CA VAL A 324 5.78 -13.36 9.91
C VAL A 324 6.16 -11.95 10.40
N LEU A 325 7.41 -11.76 10.83
CA LEU A 325 7.90 -10.46 11.30
C LEU A 325 8.00 -9.44 10.15
N ALA A 326 8.47 -9.85 8.99
CA ALA A 326 8.58 -8.98 7.81
C ALA A 326 7.20 -8.55 7.28
N VAL A 327 6.23 -9.47 7.20
CA VAL A 327 4.84 -9.15 6.84
C VAL A 327 4.20 -8.24 7.90
N SER A 328 4.45 -8.50 9.19
CA SER A 328 3.94 -7.67 10.28
C SER A 328 4.54 -6.26 10.23
N HIS A 329 5.84 -6.13 9.91
CA HIS A 329 6.51 -4.84 9.71
C HIS A 329 5.87 -4.05 8.57
N GLN A 330 5.57 -4.68 7.44
CA GLN A 330 4.87 -4.04 6.32
C GLN A 330 3.43 -3.66 6.68
N ALA A 331 2.70 -4.51 7.41
CA ALA A 331 1.34 -4.24 7.85
C ALA A 331 1.27 -3.05 8.82
N VAL A 332 2.16 -2.99 9.81
CA VAL A 332 2.26 -1.85 10.73
C VAL A 332 2.69 -0.58 10.00
N GLY A 333 3.50 -0.68 8.94
CA GLY A 333 3.80 0.43 8.04
C GLY A 333 2.54 1.04 7.41
N ALA A 334 1.59 0.22 6.97
CA ALA A 334 0.30 0.70 6.47
C ALA A 334 -0.55 1.38 7.56
N LEU A 335 -0.56 0.85 8.79
CA LEU A 335 -1.22 1.48 9.94
C LEU A 335 -0.54 2.80 10.33
N LEU A 336 0.78 2.87 10.20
CA LEU A 336 1.53 4.10 10.43
C LEU A 336 1.15 5.18 9.41
N VAL A 337 0.99 4.83 8.12
CA VAL A 337 0.45 5.74 7.11
C VAL A 337 -0.94 6.23 7.51
N ALA A 338 -1.86 5.33 7.84
CA ALA A 338 -3.23 5.70 8.20
C ALA A 338 -3.30 6.61 9.45
N SER A 339 -2.50 6.32 10.49
CA SER A 339 -2.43 7.14 11.71
C SER A 339 -1.78 8.49 11.47
N THR A 340 -0.75 8.57 10.61
CA THR A 340 -0.11 9.81 10.18
C THR A 340 -1.10 10.70 9.41
N ILE A 341 -1.88 10.11 8.50
CA ILE A 341 -2.96 10.79 7.76
C ILE A 341 -4.02 11.33 8.73
N TRP A 342 -4.42 10.55 9.73
CA TRP A 342 -5.38 11.00 10.74
C TRP A 342 -4.85 12.21 11.52
N GLY A 343 -3.62 12.15 12.00
CA GLY A 343 -3.00 13.29 12.70
C GLY A 343 -2.85 14.53 11.82
N ALA A 344 -2.40 14.36 10.58
CA ALA A 344 -2.26 15.44 9.61
C ALA A 344 -3.61 16.11 9.26
N HIS A 345 -4.66 15.30 9.11
CA HIS A 345 -6.01 15.78 8.86
C HIS A 345 -6.52 16.69 10.02
N ILE A 346 -6.26 16.31 11.28
CA ILE A 346 -6.63 17.11 12.44
C ILE A 346 -5.97 18.49 12.37
N LEU A 347 -4.65 18.54 12.17
CA LEU A 347 -3.93 19.82 12.06
C LEU A 347 -4.34 20.63 10.83
N GLY A 348 -4.69 19.98 9.75
CA GLY A 348 -5.19 20.61 8.54
C GLY A 348 -6.60 21.21 8.69
N ARG A 349 -7.35 20.78 9.71
CA ARG A 349 -8.67 21.35 10.06
C ARG A 349 -8.55 22.66 10.85
N GLU A 350 -7.52 22.83 11.66
CA GLU A 350 -7.28 24.07 12.42
C GLU A 350 -6.96 25.26 11.50
N THR A 351 -6.48 24.99 10.29
CA THR A 351 -6.08 25.99 9.29
C THR A 351 -7.09 26.15 8.14
N ALA A 352 -8.20 25.42 8.15
CA ALA A 352 -9.23 25.45 7.12
C ALA A 352 -10.40 26.39 7.48
#